data_899e54b4c4fbbdaae5ce05e76580a15b
#
_entry.id   899e54b4c4fbbdaae5ce05e76580a15b
#
_cell.length_a   1.000
_cell.length_b   1.000
_cell.length_c   1.000
_cell.angle_alpha   90.00
_cell.angle_beta   90.00
_cell.angle_gamma   90.00
#
_symmetry.space_group_name_H-M   'P 1'
#
loop_
_entity.id
_entity.type
_entity.pdbx_description
1 polymer ?
#
loop_
_entity_poly.entity_id
_entity_poly.type
_entity_poly.pdbx_seq_one_letter_code
_entity_poly.pdbx_strand_id
1 'polypeptide(L)'
;MSTLILVFHPHLKDGSRVNARLLAELTAQGEDDIIVRDEYAEYPNFPVNADTEHELLEAADRVILQFPFYWYSSPALLKEWEDEVITAGWAYGGGHALKGKELKLVVTTGSDAAKYRKDGEYSHTMEELLSPFEVVAYK
;
A
#
# COMPACT_ATOMS: atom_id res chain seq x y z
N MET A 1 -13.39 -14.29 -0.97
CA MET A 1 -12.06 -13.71 -1.16
C MET A 1 -11.77 -12.71 -0.05
N SER A 2 -10.72 -12.95 0.71
CA SER A 2 -10.34 -12.06 1.82
C SER A 2 -9.44 -10.93 1.31
N THR A 3 -9.70 -9.72 1.80
CA THR A 3 -8.96 -8.51 1.37
C THR A 3 -8.32 -7.83 2.58
N LEU A 4 -7.04 -7.57 2.48
CA LEU A 4 -6.27 -6.79 3.45
C LEU A 4 -5.97 -5.42 2.84
N ILE A 5 -6.39 -4.37 3.50
CA ILE A 5 -6.13 -2.99 3.09
C ILE A 5 -5.14 -2.37 4.08
N LEU A 6 -3.95 -2.06 3.60
CA LEU A 6 -2.90 -1.42 4.38
C LEU A 6 -2.84 0.05 3.98
N VAL A 7 -3.16 0.92 4.92
CA VAL A 7 -3.19 2.37 4.70
C VAL A 7 -1.92 2.98 5.25
N PHE A 8 -1.15 3.65 4.39
CA PHE A 8 0.11 4.30 4.74
C PHE A 8 -0.04 5.82 4.58
N HIS A 9 -0.69 6.46 5.52
CA HIS A 9 -0.82 7.93 5.54
C HIS A 9 -0.39 8.47 6.90
N PRO A 10 0.65 9.33 6.97
CA PRO A 10 1.16 9.87 8.24
C PRO A 10 0.13 10.68 9.03
N HIS A 11 -0.85 11.26 8.34
CA HIS A 11 -1.87 12.15 8.91
C HIS A 11 -3.29 11.71 8.56
N LEU A 12 -3.56 10.40 8.62
CA LEU A 12 -4.85 9.84 8.20
C LEU A 12 -6.05 10.48 8.92
N LYS A 13 -5.91 10.74 10.22
CA LYS A 13 -7.00 11.27 11.05
C LYS A 13 -7.09 12.79 11.08
N ASP A 14 -5.98 13.49 10.87
CA ASP A 14 -5.88 14.93 11.06
C ASP A 14 -5.41 15.74 9.86
N GLY A 15 -4.94 15.10 8.79
CA GLY A 15 -4.41 15.77 7.61
C GLY A 15 -4.88 15.23 6.26
N SER A 16 -5.57 14.09 6.25
CA SER A 16 -6.02 13.46 4.99
C SER A 16 -7.54 13.42 4.91
N ARG A 17 -8.11 14.19 3.98
CA ARG A 17 -9.56 14.17 3.75
C ARG A 17 -9.98 12.97 2.90
N VAL A 18 -9.24 12.68 1.83
CA VAL A 18 -9.60 11.63 0.86
C VAL A 18 -9.35 10.24 1.44
N ASN A 19 -8.16 10.00 1.99
CA ASN A 19 -7.83 8.69 2.56
C ASN A 19 -8.69 8.36 3.78
N ALA A 20 -8.94 9.33 4.66
CA ALA A 20 -9.79 9.13 5.81
C ALA A 20 -11.24 8.80 5.40
N ARG A 21 -11.76 9.45 4.38
CA ARG A 21 -13.11 9.18 3.87
C ARG A 21 -13.21 7.80 3.23
N LEU A 22 -12.24 7.41 2.43
CA LEU A 22 -12.20 6.07 1.83
C LEU A 22 -12.19 4.99 2.90
N LEU A 23 -11.38 5.18 3.94
CA LEU A 23 -11.32 4.25 5.08
C LEU A 23 -12.66 4.18 5.82
N ALA A 24 -13.30 5.32 6.07
CA ALA A 24 -14.59 5.39 6.74
C ALA A 24 -15.68 4.67 5.94
N GLU A 25 -15.71 4.87 4.62
CA GLU A 25 -16.68 4.22 3.74
C GLU A 25 -16.49 2.70 3.70
N LEU A 26 -15.25 2.23 3.62
CA LEU A 26 -14.94 0.80 3.65
C LEU A 26 -15.37 0.15 4.97
N THR A 27 -15.09 0.83 6.09
CA THR A 27 -15.51 0.36 7.41
C THR A 27 -17.03 0.31 7.53
N ALA A 28 -17.73 1.29 6.97
CA ALA A 28 -19.20 1.37 7.01
C ALA A 28 -19.89 0.29 6.18
N GLN A 29 -19.24 -0.26 5.16
CA GLN A 29 -19.79 -1.35 4.35
C GLN A 29 -19.90 -2.66 5.11
N GLY A 30 -19.13 -2.83 6.19
CA GLY A 30 -19.25 -3.96 7.10
C GLY A 30 -19.05 -5.34 6.47
N GLU A 31 -18.23 -5.44 5.45
CA GLU A 31 -17.91 -6.72 4.83
C GLU A 31 -16.96 -7.50 5.73
N ASP A 32 -17.35 -8.71 6.13
CA ASP A 32 -16.65 -9.53 7.11
C ASP A 32 -15.28 -10.03 6.64
N ASP A 33 -15.03 -10.02 5.34
CA ASP A 33 -13.79 -10.49 4.74
C ASP A 33 -12.80 -9.37 4.38
N ILE A 34 -13.04 -8.16 4.86
CA ILE A 34 -12.13 -7.02 4.67
C ILE A 34 -11.51 -6.63 6.00
N ILE A 35 -10.18 -6.60 6.04
CA ILE A 35 -9.41 -6.09 7.17
C ILE A 35 -8.71 -4.80 6.72
N VAL A 36 -8.90 -3.72 7.48
CA VAL A 36 -8.27 -2.43 7.21
C VAL A 36 -7.32 -2.10 8.36
N ARG A 37 -6.08 -1.71 8.03
CA ARG A 37 -5.07 -1.34 9.01
C ARG A 37 -4.51 0.04 8.70
N ASP A 38 -4.46 0.88 9.72
CA ASP A 38 -3.73 2.16 9.70
C ASP A 38 -2.29 1.88 10.13
N GLU A 39 -1.39 1.69 9.17
CA GLU A 39 -0.02 1.26 9.44
C GLU A 39 0.78 2.30 10.22
N TYR A 40 0.54 3.60 10.02
CA TYR A 40 1.19 4.63 10.82
C TYR A 40 0.70 4.64 12.27
N ALA A 41 -0.52 4.21 12.54
CA ALA A 41 -1.02 4.05 13.90
C ALA A 41 -0.42 2.81 14.58
N GLU A 42 -0.22 1.74 13.83
CA GLU A 42 0.41 0.52 14.35
C GLU A 42 1.91 0.70 14.61
N TYR A 43 2.59 1.47 13.77
CA TYR A 43 4.04 1.65 13.83
C TYR A 43 4.44 3.13 13.83
N PRO A 44 4.03 3.91 14.88
CA PRO A 44 4.24 5.35 14.90
C PRO A 44 5.72 5.77 14.92
N ASN A 45 6.60 4.90 15.40
CA ASN A 45 8.02 5.19 15.59
C ASN A 45 8.93 4.24 14.80
N PHE A 46 8.37 3.42 13.86
CA PHE A 46 9.14 2.33 13.27
C PHE A 46 9.81 1.50 14.39
N PRO A 47 10.34 0.33 14.16
CA PRO A 47 10.22 -0.49 12.97
C PRO A 47 8.90 -1.28 12.88
N VAL A 48 8.66 -1.85 11.71
CA VAL A 48 7.51 -2.70 11.44
C VAL A 48 7.72 -4.09 12.07
N ASN A 49 6.64 -4.67 12.60
CA ASN A 49 6.65 -6.06 13.08
C ASN A 49 6.38 -7.01 11.91
N ALA A 50 7.43 -7.58 11.35
CA ALA A 50 7.32 -8.45 10.17
C ALA A 50 6.45 -9.68 10.42
N ASP A 51 6.54 -10.31 11.60
CA ASP A 51 5.77 -11.52 11.90
C ASP A 51 4.25 -11.24 11.87
N THR A 52 3.83 -10.12 12.47
CA THR A 52 2.42 -9.72 12.43
C THR A 52 1.96 -9.46 11.00
N GLU A 53 2.76 -8.75 10.22
CA GLU A 53 2.42 -8.45 8.84
C GLU A 53 2.39 -9.72 7.97
N HIS A 54 3.29 -10.66 8.20
CA HIS A 54 3.30 -11.94 7.51
C HIS A 54 2.01 -12.72 7.75
N GLU A 55 1.56 -12.82 9.00
CA GLU A 55 0.31 -13.51 9.35
C GLU A 55 -0.90 -12.91 8.63
N LEU A 56 -0.98 -11.58 8.59
CA LEU A 56 -2.06 -10.88 7.91
C LEU A 56 -2.03 -11.11 6.39
N LEU A 57 -0.85 -11.06 5.80
CA LEU A 57 -0.67 -11.26 4.36
C LEU A 57 -0.96 -12.70 3.95
N GLU A 58 -0.53 -13.66 4.75
CA GLU A 58 -0.77 -15.09 4.47
C GLU A 58 -2.26 -15.41 4.47
N ALA A 59 -3.04 -14.79 5.34
CA ALA A 59 -4.47 -14.99 5.43
C ALA A 59 -5.28 -14.29 4.32
N ALA A 60 -4.68 -13.34 3.59
CA ALA A 60 -5.37 -12.56 2.58
C ALA A 60 -5.20 -13.12 1.17
N ASP A 61 -6.24 -13.04 0.35
CA ASP A 61 -6.18 -13.35 -1.08
C ASP A 61 -5.81 -12.12 -1.91
N ARG A 62 -6.22 -10.95 -1.43
CA ARG A 62 -5.97 -9.66 -2.08
C ARG A 62 -5.37 -8.70 -1.08
N VAL A 63 -4.35 -7.98 -1.52
CA VAL A 63 -3.70 -6.92 -0.72
C VAL A 63 -3.87 -5.60 -1.45
N ILE A 64 -4.36 -4.59 -0.74
CA ILE A 64 -4.47 -3.23 -1.26
C ILE A 64 -3.53 -2.34 -0.45
N LEU A 65 -2.61 -1.68 -1.14
CA LEU A 65 -1.77 -0.65 -0.54
C LEU A 65 -2.39 0.70 -0.88
N GLN A 66 -2.84 1.42 0.13
CA GLN A 66 -3.48 2.73 -0.02
C GLN A 66 -2.58 3.80 0.59
N PHE A 67 -2.15 4.77 -0.23
CA PHE A 67 -1.23 5.79 0.23
C PHE A 67 -1.33 7.09 -0.58
N PRO A 68 -0.95 8.22 0.02
CA PRO A 68 -0.80 9.47 -0.72
C PRO A 68 0.51 9.44 -1.51
N PHE A 69 0.50 10.09 -2.67
CA PHE A 69 1.68 10.18 -3.52
C PHE A 69 2.62 11.25 -2.96
N TYR A 70 3.72 10.82 -2.36
CA TYR A 70 4.73 11.71 -1.79
C TYR A 70 5.99 11.68 -2.65
N TRP A 71 6.33 12.85 -3.20
CA TRP A 71 7.51 13.00 -4.04
C TRP A 71 7.59 11.92 -5.15
N TYR A 72 6.46 11.76 -5.87
CA TYR A 72 6.35 10.83 -7.00
C TYR A 72 6.57 9.38 -6.60
N SER A 73 6.32 9.04 -5.36
CA SER A 73 6.50 7.73 -4.78
C SER A 73 5.55 7.54 -3.59
N SER A 74 6.01 6.93 -2.52
CA SER A 74 5.21 6.58 -1.36
C SER A 74 5.70 7.28 -0.09
N PRO A 75 4.89 7.31 0.98
CA PRO A 75 5.38 7.67 2.30
C PRO A 75 6.50 6.73 2.77
N ALA A 76 7.35 7.22 3.67
CA ALA A 76 8.54 6.51 4.13
C ALA A 76 8.21 5.16 4.78
N LEU A 77 7.13 5.06 5.53
CA LEU A 77 6.76 3.80 6.19
C LEU A 77 6.46 2.68 5.21
N LEU A 78 5.93 2.99 4.03
CA LEU A 78 5.68 1.96 3.02
C LEU A 78 6.98 1.33 2.52
N LYS A 79 8.03 2.14 2.33
CA LYS A 79 9.34 1.62 1.94
C LYS A 79 9.96 0.77 3.07
N GLU A 80 9.86 1.24 4.31
CA GLU A 80 10.30 0.47 5.47
C GLU A 80 9.54 -0.86 5.57
N TRP A 81 8.24 -0.82 5.34
CA TRP A 81 7.39 -2.01 5.32
C TRP A 81 7.86 -3.01 4.24
N GLU A 82 8.14 -2.54 3.03
CA GLU A 82 8.67 -3.40 1.98
C GLU A 82 9.99 -4.05 2.37
N ASP A 83 10.90 -3.28 2.96
CA ASP A 83 12.22 -3.77 3.35
C ASP A 83 12.15 -4.80 4.48
N GLU A 84 11.26 -4.62 5.45
CA GLU A 84 11.14 -5.49 6.62
C GLU A 84 10.24 -6.71 6.38
N VAL A 85 9.22 -6.58 5.54
CA VAL A 85 8.19 -7.62 5.36
C VAL A 85 8.47 -8.52 4.15
N ILE A 86 8.87 -7.94 3.02
CA ILE A 86 9.10 -8.69 1.78
C ILE A 86 10.52 -9.22 1.77
N THR A 87 10.73 -10.32 2.48
CA THR A 87 12.06 -10.85 2.77
C THR A 87 12.37 -12.14 2.04
N ALA A 88 13.67 -12.40 1.87
CA ALA A 88 14.16 -13.64 1.30
C ALA A 88 13.80 -14.83 2.21
N GLY A 89 13.41 -15.94 1.59
CA GLY A 89 12.98 -17.13 2.30
C GLY A 89 11.49 -17.14 2.66
N TRP A 90 10.83 -15.98 2.65
CA TRP A 90 9.40 -15.86 2.83
C TRP A 90 8.69 -15.50 1.53
N ALA A 91 9.03 -14.37 0.92
CA ALA A 91 8.40 -13.89 -0.30
C ALA A 91 9.13 -14.33 -1.58
N TYR A 92 10.44 -14.43 -1.52
CA TYR A 92 11.30 -14.78 -2.65
C TYR A 92 12.52 -15.59 -2.15
N GLY A 93 13.46 -15.92 -3.04
CA GLY A 93 14.66 -16.65 -2.63
C GLY A 93 14.36 -18.04 -2.04
N GLY A 94 13.37 -18.73 -2.59
CA GLY A 94 12.88 -20.02 -2.09
C GLY A 94 11.54 -19.92 -1.37
N GLY A 95 11.13 -18.72 -0.95
CA GLY A 95 9.83 -18.47 -0.35
C GLY A 95 8.78 -18.12 -1.41
N HIS A 96 7.52 -18.44 -1.13
CA HIS A 96 6.40 -18.25 -2.07
C HIS A 96 5.13 -17.74 -1.36
N ALA A 97 5.27 -17.07 -0.22
CA ALA A 97 4.13 -16.69 0.61
C ALA A 97 3.11 -15.79 -0.09
N LEU A 98 3.55 -14.96 -1.04
CA LEU A 98 2.69 -14.03 -1.77
C LEU A 98 2.21 -14.57 -3.11
N LYS A 99 2.64 -15.75 -3.51
CA LYS A 99 2.29 -16.32 -4.81
C LYS A 99 0.79 -16.52 -4.96
N GLY A 100 0.25 -16.05 -6.08
CA GLY A 100 -1.18 -16.19 -6.38
C GLY A 100 -2.08 -15.16 -5.76
N LYS A 101 -1.54 -14.25 -4.95
CA LYS A 101 -2.31 -13.15 -4.36
C LYS A 101 -2.42 -11.98 -5.34
N GLU A 102 -3.52 -11.24 -5.21
CA GLU A 102 -3.74 -10.03 -6.01
C GLU A 102 -3.20 -8.81 -5.26
N LEU A 103 -2.41 -7.98 -5.95
CA LEU A 103 -1.95 -6.70 -5.42
C LEU A 103 -2.65 -5.56 -6.15
N LYS A 104 -3.22 -4.62 -5.39
CA LYS A 104 -3.77 -3.37 -5.91
C LYS A 104 -3.19 -2.18 -5.20
N LEU A 105 -3.05 -1.08 -5.92
CA LEU A 105 -2.64 0.21 -5.36
C LEU A 105 -3.82 1.18 -5.42
N VAL A 106 -4.07 1.90 -4.34
CA VAL A 106 -4.99 3.03 -4.28
C VAL A 106 -4.17 4.25 -3.89
N VAL A 107 -3.91 5.12 -4.86
CA VAL A 107 -2.99 6.24 -4.70
C VAL A 107 -3.77 7.54 -4.82
N THR A 108 -3.57 8.44 -3.86
CA THR A 108 -4.14 9.78 -3.89
C THR A 108 -3.05 10.81 -4.16
N THR A 109 -3.38 11.89 -4.86
CA THR A 109 -2.44 12.96 -5.18
C THR A 109 -3.15 14.31 -5.16
N GLY A 110 -2.41 15.35 -4.79
CA GLY A 110 -2.90 16.73 -4.86
C GLY A 110 -2.73 17.39 -6.22
N SER A 111 -2.05 16.73 -7.16
CA SER A 111 -1.80 17.28 -8.50
C SER A 111 -2.85 16.83 -9.51
N ASP A 112 -3.06 17.64 -10.54
CA ASP A 112 -3.99 17.32 -11.62
C ASP A 112 -3.50 16.13 -12.45
N ALA A 113 -4.45 15.32 -12.93
CA ALA A 113 -4.16 14.17 -13.77
C ALA A 113 -3.37 14.53 -15.04
N ALA A 114 -3.61 15.71 -15.60
CA ALA A 114 -2.92 16.18 -16.81
C ALA A 114 -1.40 16.32 -16.63
N LYS A 115 -0.92 16.48 -15.40
CA LYS A 115 0.54 16.56 -15.11
C LYS A 115 1.23 15.21 -15.23
N TYR A 116 0.50 14.12 -15.04
CA TYR A 116 1.00 12.74 -15.10
C TYR A 116 0.85 12.15 -16.50
N ARG A 117 1.39 12.86 -17.48
CA ARG A 117 1.39 12.45 -18.89
C ARG A 117 2.78 12.67 -19.46
N LYS A 118 3.12 11.94 -20.52
CA LYS A 118 4.42 12.11 -21.20
C LYS A 118 4.60 13.53 -21.74
N ASP A 119 3.51 14.15 -22.18
CA ASP A 119 3.49 15.52 -22.67
C ASP A 119 3.08 16.54 -21.59
N GLY A 120 2.93 16.10 -20.34
CA GLY A 120 2.59 16.94 -19.19
C GLY A 120 3.81 17.46 -18.45
N GLU A 121 3.55 18.20 -17.34
CA GLU A 121 4.59 18.83 -16.54
C GLU A 121 5.64 17.83 -16.03
N TYR A 122 5.21 16.64 -15.61
CA TYR A 122 6.13 15.65 -15.04
C TYR A 122 6.76 14.71 -16.08
N SER A 123 6.38 14.81 -17.33
CA SER A 123 6.90 14.00 -18.45
C SER A 123 6.78 12.49 -18.25
N HIS A 124 6.02 12.05 -17.26
CA HIS A 124 5.82 10.65 -16.91
C HIS A 124 4.36 10.39 -16.54
N THR A 125 3.86 9.21 -16.87
CA THR A 125 2.54 8.78 -16.44
C THR A 125 2.59 8.31 -14.99
N MET A 126 1.44 8.26 -14.32
CA MET A 126 1.34 7.67 -12.98
C MET A 126 1.81 6.21 -12.99
N GLU A 127 1.46 5.44 -14.00
CA GLU A 127 1.87 4.05 -14.15
C GLU A 127 3.39 3.91 -14.24
N GLU A 128 4.06 4.77 -14.98
CA GLU A 128 5.52 4.78 -15.07
C GLU A 128 6.15 5.06 -13.70
N LEU A 129 5.60 6.02 -12.95
CA LEU A 129 6.12 6.39 -11.63
C LEU A 129 5.86 5.29 -10.58
N LEU A 130 4.82 4.49 -10.75
CA LEU A 130 4.49 3.37 -9.86
C LEU A 130 5.11 2.04 -10.31
N SER A 131 5.94 2.04 -11.34
CA SER A 131 6.57 0.82 -11.86
C SER A 131 7.36 -0.01 -10.83
N PRO A 132 7.98 0.57 -9.78
CA PRO A 132 8.62 -0.24 -8.73
C PRO A 132 7.66 -1.23 -8.06
N PHE A 133 6.38 -0.85 -7.87
CA PHE A 133 5.37 -1.74 -7.30
C PHE A 133 4.97 -2.87 -8.25
N GLU A 134 5.00 -2.60 -9.54
CA GLU A 134 4.78 -3.62 -10.56
C GLU A 134 5.89 -4.68 -10.50
N VAL A 135 7.13 -4.26 -10.34
CA VAL A 135 8.27 -5.19 -10.19
C VAL A 135 8.12 -6.04 -8.93
N VAL A 136 7.69 -5.44 -7.81
CA VAL A 136 7.42 -6.18 -6.57
C VAL A 136 6.36 -7.26 -6.79
N ALA A 137 5.33 -6.96 -7.55
CA ALA A 137 4.23 -7.90 -7.83
C ALA A 137 4.67 -9.14 -8.63
N TYR A 138 5.81 -9.08 -9.32
CA TYR A 138 6.33 -10.21 -10.08
C TYR A 138 7.31 -11.10 -9.28
N LYS A 139 7.62 -10.78 -8.04
CA LYS A 139 8.51 -11.57 -7.19
C LYS A 139 7.77 -12.65 -6.43
#